data_f61cc2735cb07a976b26a641599c80e5
#
_entry.id   f61cc2735cb07a976b26a641599c80e5
#
_cell.length_a   1.000
_cell.length_b   1.000
_cell.length_c   1.000
_cell.angle_alpha   90.00
_cell.angle_beta   90.00
_cell.angle_gamma   90.00
#
_symmetry.space_group_name_H-M   'P 1'
#
loop_
_entity.id
_entity.type
_entity.pdbx_description
1 polymer ?
#
loop_
_entity_poly.entity_id
_entity_poly.type
_entity_poly.pdbx_seq_one_letter_code
_entity_poly.pdbx_strand_id
1 'polypeptide(L)'
;MFTFDLIGLLFVLIAFLSEFTLLLLHTCDKKLKKDMFANFTLGLSIMVVGLFEKGLAFGLFSLAYHCSLFTPSPSVWLWFAGFLSCELIYYLYHLLEHKVRIFWAAHITHHSSRYFNFSVGLRNNFIFLFYRFIFWSPLCFFGIPPEMILFFESMTAIQNFLIHTEKVGKLGVWDWIFNTPSNHRVHHASNPEYIDKNLGGILMLYDHLFGTYQKETAPPVYGITHNIDTNNQLEILIHEYVHVVSEISKIKTVAAKFRYLLSPPQ
;
A
#
# COMPACT_ATOMS: atom_id res chain seq x y z
N MET A 1 19.99 -9.16 -5.26
CA MET A 1 19.05 -8.43 -4.42
C MET A 1 19.46 -6.98 -4.20
N PHE A 2 20.57 -6.65 -3.53
CA PHE A 2 21.00 -5.25 -3.28
C PHE A 2 21.09 -4.36 -4.52
N THR A 3 21.56 -4.88 -5.65
CA THR A 3 21.64 -4.11 -6.91
C THR A 3 20.27 -3.76 -7.48
N PHE A 4 19.28 -4.67 -7.38
CA PHE A 4 17.91 -4.41 -7.83
C PHE A 4 17.22 -3.36 -6.95
N ASP A 5 17.35 -3.50 -5.63
CA ASP A 5 16.79 -2.52 -4.67
C ASP A 5 17.40 -1.13 -4.88
N LEU A 6 18.72 -1.05 -5.14
CA LEU A 6 19.40 0.21 -5.40
C LEU A 6 18.95 0.86 -6.72
N ILE A 7 18.84 0.09 -7.80
CA ILE A 7 18.36 0.59 -9.10
C ILE A 7 16.91 1.05 -8.96
N GLY A 8 16.06 0.28 -8.30
CA GLY A 8 14.67 0.64 -8.04
C GLY A 8 14.55 1.92 -7.21
N LEU A 9 15.34 2.05 -6.15
CA LEU A 9 15.40 3.26 -5.32
C LEU A 9 15.85 4.49 -6.13
N LEU A 10 16.86 4.35 -6.98
CA LEU A 10 17.31 5.44 -7.86
C LEU A 10 16.21 5.84 -8.84
N PHE A 11 15.49 4.89 -9.39
CA PHE A 11 14.38 5.16 -10.31
C PHE A 11 13.24 5.92 -9.62
N VAL A 12 12.85 5.45 -8.43
CA VAL A 12 11.85 6.12 -7.57
C VAL A 12 12.30 7.53 -7.23
N LEU A 13 13.55 7.71 -6.85
CA LEU A 13 14.11 9.03 -6.51
C LEU A 13 14.11 9.98 -7.72
N ILE A 14 14.51 9.50 -8.90
CA ILE A 14 14.51 10.30 -10.14
C ILE A 14 13.09 10.69 -10.52
N ALA A 15 12.14 9.75 -10.50
CA ALA A 15 10.73 10.00 -10.80
C ALA A 15 10.14 11.02 -9.82
N PHE A 16 10.39 10.85 -8.52
CA PHE A 16 9.95 11.77 -7.48
C PHE A 16 10.55 13.18 -7.68
N LEU A 17 11.87 13.28 -7.83
CA LEU A 17 12.54 14.57 -7.99
C LEU A 17 12.09 15.28 -9.26
N SER A 18 11.87 14.55 -10.37
CA SER A 18 11.38 15.14 -11.61
C SER A 18 9.98 15.72 -11.47
N GLU A 19 9.02 14.95 -10.93
CA GLU A 19 7.66 15.44 -10.69
C GLU A 19 7.64 16.55 -9.64
N PHE A 20 8.37 16.40 -8.55
CA PHE A 20 8.48 17.40 -7.49
C PHE A 20 9.00 18.74 -8.04
N THR A 21 10.07 18.70 -8.85
CA THR A 21 10.63 19.89 -9.48
C THR A 21 9.65 20.53 -10.45
N LEU A 22 9.00 19.75 -11.31
CA LEU A 22 7.98 20.25 -12.22
C LEU A 22 6.81 20.90 -11.50
N LEU A 23 6.31 20.29 -10.44
CA LEU A 23 5.21 20.85 -9.66
C LEU A 23 5.64 22.11 -8.90
N LEU A 24 6.85 22.14 -8.31
CA LEU A 24 7.36 23.35 -7.65
C LEU A 24 7.51 24.53 -8.59
N LEU A 25 7.98 24.29 -9.81
CA LEU A 25 8.23 25.33 -10.81
C LEU A 25 6.94 25.84 -11.49
N HIS A 26 5.98 24.95 -11.71
CA HIS A 26 4.80 25.25 -12.54
C HIS A 26 3.50 25.41 -11.76
N THR A 27 3.46 25.15 -10.44
CA THR A 27 2.24 25.36 -9.65
C THR A 27 2.38 26.56 -8.70
N CYS A 28 1.31 27.37 -8.64
CA CYS A 28 1.11 28.40 -7.61
C CYS A 28 0.27 27.89 -6.43
N ASP A 29 -0.22 26.63 -6.46
CA ASP A 29 -1.05 26.07 -5.42
C ASP A 29 -0.25 25.77 -4.15
N LYS A 30 -0.44 26.63 -3.15
CA LYS A 30 0.22 26.50 -1.83
C LYS A 30 -0.28 25.27 -1.06
N LYS A 31 -1.53 24.82 -1.30
CA LYS A 31 -2.08 23.65 -0.61
C LYS A 31 -1.43 22.38 -1.13
N LEU A 32 -1.29 22.25 -2.46
CA LEU A 32 -0.55 21.14 -3.09
C LEU A 32 0.89 21.07 -2.55
N LYS A 33 1.63 22.19 -2.49
CA LYS A 33 3.00 22.21 -1.97
C LYS A 33 3.09 21.74 -0.51
N LYS A 34 2.12 22.13 0.35
CA LYS A 34 2.06 21.66 1.73
C LYS A 34 1.75 20.17 1.84
N ASP A 35 0.80 19.67 1.02
CA ASP A 35 0.48 18.25 0.95
C ASP A 35 1.70 17.41 0.52
N MET A 36 2.39 17.84 -0.54
CA MET A 36 3.63 17.17 -1.01
C MET A 36 4.73 17.16 0.05
N PHE A 37 4.90 18.26 0.82
CA PHE A 37 5.86 18.31 1.92
C PHE A 37 5.47 17.34 3.04
N ALA A 38 4.17 17.28 3.40
CA ALA A 38 3.67 16.31 4.37
C ALA A 38 3.93 14.87 3.90
N ASN A 39 3.65 14.55 2.62
CA ASN A 39 3.89 13.25 2.03
C ASN A 39 5.37 12.85 2.08
N PHE A 40 6.26 13.77 1.75
CA PHE A 40 7.71 13.54 1.81
C PHE A 40 8.19 13.22 3.24
N THR A 41 7.74 13.98 4.24
CA THR A 41 8.13 13.75 5.63
C THR A 41 7.58 12.42 6.17
N LEU A 42 6.35 12.04 5.78
CA LEU A 42 5.80 10.72 6.09
C LEU A 42 6.62 9.61 5.43
N GLY A 43 6.98 9.75 4.15
CA GLY A 43 7.85 8.81 3.44
C GLY A 43 9.21 8.64 4.08
N LEU A 44 9.81 9.71 4.59
CA LEU A 44 11.07 9.64 5.33
C LEU A 44 10.93 8.79 6.61
N SER A 45 9.81 8.92 7.34
CA SER A 45 9.54 8.09 8.52
C SER A 45 9.43 6.60 8.17
N ILE A 46 8.75 6.28 7.04
CA ILE A 46 8.67 4.91 6.50
C ILE A 46 10.05 4.38 6.15
N MET A 47 10.89 5.19 5.51
CA MET A 47 12.24 4.76 5.12
C MET A 47 13.10 4.42 6.34
N VAL A 48 13.07 5.25 7.38
CA VAL A 48 13.83 5.04 8.61
C VAL A 48 13.36 3.79 9.35
N VAL A 49 12.04 3.66 9.58
CA VAL A 49 11.47 2.49 10.28
C VAL A 49 11.62 1.22 9.44
N GLY A 50 11.44 1.31 8.11
CA GLY A 50 11.55 0.20 7.19
C GLY A 50 12.94 -0.45 7.11
N LEU A 51 14.02 0.28 7.43
CA LEU A 51 15.35 -0.32 7.55
C LEU A 51 15.41 -1.36 8.68
N PHE A 52 14.78 -1.06 9.83
CA PHE A 52 14.70 -2.00 10.96
C PHE A 52 13.69 -3.11 10.68
N GLU A 53 12.54 -2.77 10.08
CA GLU A 53 11.50 -3.74 9.74
C GLU A 53 12.01 -4.82 8.79
N LYS A 54 12.76 -4.48 7.74
CA LYS A 54 13.33 -5.47 6.80
C LYS A 54 14.23 -6.48 7.50
N GLY A 55 15.02 -6.06 8.49
CA GLY A 55 15.83 -6.96 9.29
C GLY A 55 14.99 -7.93 10.14
N LEU A 56 13.94 -7.41 10.78
CA LEU A 56 13.01 -8.20 11.56
C LEU A 56 12.20 -9.18 10.66
N ALA A 57 11.70 -8.70 9.54
CA ALA A 57 10.97 -9.51 8.57
C ALA A 57 11.84 -10.66 8.04
N PHE A 58 13.09 -10.37 7.64
CA PHE A 58 14.02 -11.40 7.20
C PHE A 58 14.30 -12.44 8.28
N GLY A 59 14.46 -12.04 9.53
CA GLY A 59 14.66 -12.95 10.65
C GLY A 59 13.45 -13.87 10.86
N LEU A 60 12.24 -13.34 10.84
CA LEU A 60 11.00 -14.11 10.97
C LEU A 60 10.74 -15.02 9.76
N PHE A 61 10.96 -14.54 8.55
CA PHE A 61 10.86 -15.33 7.33
C PHE A 61 11.86 -16.50 7.34
N SER A 62 13.10 -16.25 7.79
CA SER A 62 14.12 -17.30 7.91
C SER A 62 13.72 -18.35 8.94
N LEU A 63 13.19 -17.92 10.10
CA LEU A 63 12.68 -18.84 11.12
C LEU A 63 11.51 -19.69 10.58
N ALA A 64 10.55 -19.07 9.90
CA ALA A 64 9.43 -19.79 9.26
C ALA A 64 9.93 -20.76 8.17
N TYR A 65 10.93 -20.34 7.40
CA TYR A 65 11.52 -21.18 6.35
C TYR A 65 12.29 -22.38 6.92
N HIS A 66 12.95 -22.25 8.07
CA HIS A 66 13.57 -23.39 8.77
C HIS A 66 12.55 -24.45 9.21
N CYS A 67 11.31 -24.02 9.45
CA CYS A 67 10.19 -24.91 9.80
C CYS A 67 9.34 -25.27 8.58
N SER A 68 9.86 -25.08 7.34
CA SER A 68 9.09 -25.28 6.12
C SER A 68 8.66 -26.74 5.93
N LEU A 69 7.43 -26.92 5.45
CA LEU A 69 6.86 -28.24 5.11
C LEU A 69 7.42 -28.79 3.80
N PHE A 70 7.94 -27.91 2.95
CA PHE A 70 8.42 -28.25 1.62
C PHE A 70 9.78 -27.60 1.39
N THR A 71 10.64 -28.30 0.67
CA THR A 71 11.97 -27.83 0.25
C THR A 71 12.06 -27.87 -1.28
N PRO A 72 11.32 -27.01 -2.00
CA PRO A 72 11.31 -27.04 -3.45
C PRO A 72 12.70 -26.73 -4.01
N SER A 73 13.12 -27.46 -5.05
CA SER A 73 14.36 -27.15 -5.77
C SER A 73 14.23 -25.80 -6.49
N PRO A 74 15.31 -25.00 -6.55
CA PRO A 74 15.34 -23.75 -7.32
C PRO A 74 14.94 -24.01 -8.78
N SER A 75 13.91 -23.30 -9.25
CA SER A 75 13.41 -23.44 -10.62
C SER A 75 12.63 -22.18 -11.03
N VAL A 76 12.44 -21.98 -12.32
CA VAL A 76 11.58 -20.90 -12.85
C VAL A 76 10.13 -21.03 -12.33
N TRP A 77 9.67 -22.26 -12.12
CA TRP A 77 8.33 -22.53 -11.60
C TRP A 77 8.18 -22.10 -10.14
N LEU A 78 9.24 -22.22 -9.33
CA LEU A 78 9.25 -21.71 -7.95
C LEU A 78 9.16 -20.18 -7.95
N TRP A 79 9.87 -19.51 -8.86
CA TRP A 79 9.77 -18.05 -9.03
C TRP A 79 8.38 -17.61 -9.45
N PHE A 80 7.78 -18.32 -10.40
CA PHE A 80 6.41 -18.03 -10.87
C PHE A 80 5.37 -18.26 -9.77
N ALA A 81 5.44 -19.40 -9.08
CA ALA A 81 4.55 -19.69 -7.95
C ALA A 81 4.76 -18.70 -6.80
N GLY A 82 6.01 -18.36 -6.47
CA GLY A 82 6.35 -17.35 -5.47
C GLY A 82 5.77 -15.98 -5.80
N PHE A 83 5.90 -15.54 -7.06
CA PHE A 83 5.31 -14.28 -7.52
C PHE A 83 3.79 -14.26 -7.35
N LEU A 84 3.09 -15.26 -7.88
CA LEU A 84 1.63 -15.34 -7.77
C LEU A 84 1.18 -15.44 -6.30
N SER A 85 1.90 -16.18 -5.47
CA SER A 85 1.59 -16.28 -4.05
C SER A 85 1.79 -14.95 -3.32
N CYS A 86 2.86 -14.23 -3.61
CA CYS A 86 3.09 -12.88 -3.05
C CYS A 86 2.01 -11.87 -3.49
N GLU A 87 1.59 -11.92 -4.76
CA GLU A 87 0.48 -11.11 -5.29
C GLU A 87 -0.85 -11.44 -4.59
N LEU A 88 -1.12 -12.75 -4.33
CA LEU A 88 -2.31 -13.15 -3.57
C LEU A 88 -2.28 -12.60 -2.14
N ILE A 89 -1.14 -12.76 -1.45
CA ILE A 89 -1.01 -12.24 -0.09
C ILE A 89 -1.13 -10.72 -0.07
N TYR A 90 -0.53 -10.02 -1.03
CA TYR A 90 -0.68 -8.57 -1.17
C TYR A 90 -2.15 -8.17 -1.33
N TYR A 91 -2.88 -8.83 -2.25
CA TYR A 91 -4.30 -8.58 -2.46
C TYR A 91 -5.13 -8.80 -1.18
N LEU A 92 -4.93 -9.94 -0.49
CA LEU A 92 -5.65 -10.26 0.74
C LEU A 92 -5.32 -9.28 1.87
N TYR A 93 -4.05 -8.94 2.02
CA TYR A 93 -3.59 -7.94 2.99
C TYR A 93 -4.24 -6.58 2.72
N HIS A 94 -4.20 -6.09 1.48
CA HIS A 94 -4.79 -4.82 1.06
C HIS A 94 -6.32 -4.82 1.20
N LEU A 95 -6.97 -5.94 0.89
CA LEU A 95 -8.41 -6.14 1.15
C LEU A 95 -8.73 -5.99 2.65
N LEU A 96 -7.92 -6.58 3.53
CA LEU A 96 -8.08 -6.44 4.97
C LEU A 96 -7.84 -5.01 5.43
N GLU A 97 -6.89 -4.29 4.85
CA GLU A 97 -6.66 -2.86 5.13
C GLU A 97 -7.90 -2.02 4.80
N HIS A 98 -8.67 -2.38 3.77
CA HIS A 98 -9.92 -1.70 3.41
C HIS A 98 -11.15 -2.19 4.16
N LYS A 99 -11.19 -3.45 4.59
CA LYS A 99 -12.40 -4.09 5.16
C LYS A 99 -12.37 -4.25 6.67
N VAL A 100 -11.23 -4.06 7.32
CA VAL A 100 -11.08 -4.25 8.76
C VAL A 100 -10.56 -2.96 9.38
N ARG A 101 -11.38 -2.36 10.26
CA ARG A 101 -11.15 -1.02 10.85
C ARG A 101 -9.76 -0.83 11.46
N ILE A 102 -9.24 -1.82 12.19
CA ILE A 102 -7.92 -1.68 12.83
C ILE A 102 -6.78 -1.57 11.79
N PHE A 103 -6.91 -2.23 10.65
CA PHE A 103 -5.92 -2.12 9.55
C PHE A 103 -6.16 -0.86 8.72
N TRP A 104 -7.44 -0.51 8.50
CA TRP A 104 -7.79 0.76 7.86
C TRP A 104 -7.22 1.97 8.60
N ALA A 105 -7.14 1.94 9.92
CA ALA A 105 -6.58 3.02 10.71
C ALA A 105 -5.11 3.37 10.36
N ALA A 106 -4.34 2.40 9.84
CA ALA A 106 -3.03 2.67 9.25
C ALA A 106 -3.15 3.10 7.78
N HIS A 107 -3.99 2.42 7.00
CA HIS A 107 -4.08 2.58 5.55
C HIS A 107 -4.77 3.87 5.12
N ILE A 108 -5.71 4.40 5.90
CA ILE A 108 -6.42 5.66 5.64
C ILE A 108 -5.47 6.85 5.45
N THR A 109 -4.31 6.83 6.10
CA THR A 109 -3.24 7.84 5.89
C THR A 109 -2.90 7.95 4.41
N HIS A 110 -2.76 6.81 3.72
CA HIS A 110 -2.43 6.73 2.30
C HIS A 110 -3.53 7.34 1.41
N HIS A 111 -4.79 7.10 1.71
CA HIS A 111 -5.93 7.63 0.97
C HIS A 111 -6.32 9.07 1.31
N SER A 112 -5.75 9.68 2.35
CA SER A 112 -6.21 10.96 2.89
C SER A 112 -5.76 12.21 2.11
N SER A 113 -4.91 12.07 1.07
CA SER A 113 -4.57 13.21 0.19
C SER A 113 -5.71 13.52 -0.79
N ARG A 114 -5.96 14.82 -1.00
CA ARG A 114 -6.88 15.31 -2.05
C ARG A 114 -6.20 15.49 -3.41
N TYR A 115 -4.94 15.16 -3.51
CA TYR A 115 -4.14 15.19 -4.73
C TYR A 115 -3.68 13.78 -5.09
N PHE A 116 -3.33 13.58 -6.36
CA PHE A 116 -2.79 12.30 -6.81
C PHE A 116 -1.55 12.54 -7.67
N ASN A 117 -0.40 12.23 -7.11
CA ASN A 117 0.92 12.39 -7.74
C ASN A 117 1.92 11.47 -7.03
N PHE A 118 3.16 11.35 -7.51
CA PHE A 118 4.15 10.44 -6.93
C PHE A 118 4.40 10.66 -5.44
N SER A 119 4.22 11.88 -4.92
CA SER A 119 4.39 12.11 -3.49
C SER A 119 3.36 11.36 -2.64
N VAL A 120 2.16 11.08 -3.18
CA VAL A 120 1.12 10.31 -2.48
C VAL A 120 1.57 8.86 -2.28
N GLY A 121 2.38 8.29 -3.18
CA GLY A 121 3.01 6.99 -2.99
C GLY A 121 3.94 6.91 -1.76
N LEU A 122 4.42 8.07 -1.28
CA LEU A 122 5.20 8.17 -0.04
C LEU A 122 4.33 8.39 1.21
N ARG A 123 3.05 8.77 1.04
CA ARG A 123 2.11 9.05 2.12
C ARG A 123 1.62 7.75 2.76
N ASN A 124 2.33 7.25 3.75
CA ASN A 124 2.01 6.02 4.45
C ASN A 124 2.18 6.18 5.96
N ASN A 125 1.56 5.26 6.70
CA ASN A 125 1.67 5.20 8.15
C ASN A 125 2.66 4.10 8.54
N PHE A 126 3.76 4.45 9.21
CA PHE A 126 4.80 3.49 9.56
C PHE A 126 4.32 2.37 10.51
N ILE A 127 3.15 2.50 11.13
CA ILE A 127 2.60 1.46 12.03
C ILE A 127 2.36 0.15 11.29
N PHE A 128 1.98 0.17 10.01
CA PHE A 128 1.77 -1.06 9.25
C PHE A 128 3.05 -1.92 9.15
N LEU A 129 4.23 -1.33 9.22
CA LEU A 129 5.51 -2.04 9.17
C LEU A 129 5.68 -3.02 10.34
N PHE A 130 5.01 -2.78 11.48
CA PHE A 130 5.11 -3.65 12.65
C PHE A 130 4.30 -4.95 12.56
N TYR A 131 3.39 -5.07 11.58
CA TYR A 131 2.54 -6.25 11.47
C TYR A 131 2.45 -6.84 10.05
N ARG A 132 2.76 -6.09 8.99
CA ARG A 132 2.57 -6.54 7.60
C ARG A 132 3.31 -7.84 7.29
N PHE A 133 4.56 -8.01 7.77
CA PHE A 133 5.38 -9.19 7.51
C PHE A 133 4.72 -10.50 8.00
N ILE A 134 3.81 -10.45 8.97
CA ILE A 134 3.08 -11.61 9.47
C ILE A 134 2.27 -12.26 8.34
N PHE A 135 1.75 -11.46 7.40
CA PHE A 135 0.93 -11.95 6.30
C PHE A 135 1.75 -12.76 5.27
N TRP A 136 3.02 -12.40 5.05
CA TRP A 136 3.90 -13.11 4.13
C TRP A 136 4.64 -14.30 4.75
N SER A 137 4.80 -14.33 6.06
CA SER A 137 5.51 -15.41 6.76
C SER A 137 4.98 -16.83 6.47
N PRO A 138 3.66 -17.08 6.26
CA PRO A 138 3.17 -18.39 5.86
C PRO A 138 3.76 -18.90 4.55
N LEU A 139 4.11 -18.02 3.61
CA LEU A 139 4.73 -18.44 2.35
C LEU A 139 6.08 -19.11 2.56
N CYS A 140 6.88 -18.62 3.52
CA CYS A 140 8.12 -19.26 3.92
C CYS A 140 7.89 -20.66 4.50
N PHE A 141 6.84 -20.83 5.27
CA PHE A 141 6.45 -22.12 5.82
C PHE A 141 6.06 -23.13 4.72
N PHE A 142 5.51 -22.63 3.60
CA PHE A 142 5.26 -23.45 2.41
C PHE A 142 6.47 -23.57 1.46
N GLY A 143 7.65 -23.13 1.86
CA GLY A 143 8.90 -23.34 1.13
C GLY A 143 9.30 -22.25 0.15
N ILE A 144 8.64 -21.07 0.18
CA ILE A 144 9.10 -19.90 -0.58
C ILE A 144 10.27 -19.25 0.18
N PRO A 145 11.46 -19.11 -0.44
CA PRO A 145 12.62 -18.53 0.24
C PRO A 145 12.40 -17.08 0.68
N PRO A 146 12.92 -16.68 1.86
CA PRO A 146 12.81 -15.30 2.37
C PRO A 146 13.25 -14.22 1.38
N GLU A 147 14.37 -14.47 0.69
CA GLU A 147 14.93 -13.52 -0.29
C GLU A 147 13.99 -13.30 -1.48
N MET A 148 13.25 -14.34 -1.87
CA MET A 148 12.28 -14.27 -2.96
C MET A 148 11.08 -13.41 -2.54
N ILE A 149 10.59 -13.55 -1.31
CA ILE A 149 9.50 -12.73 -0.78
C ILE A 149 9.94 -11.27 -0.73
N LEU A 150 11.09 -10.96 -0.14
CA LEU A 150 11.61 -9.59 -0.06
C LEU A 150 11.83 -8.98 -1.45
N PHE A 151 12.25 -9.79 -2.42
CA PHE A 151 12.38 -9.35 -3.82
C PHE A 151 11.02 -8.93 -4.41
N PHE A 152 9.98 -9.76 -4.26
CA PHE A 152 8.65 -9.44 -4.80
C PHE A 152 7.99 -8.29 -4.03
N GLU A 153 8.16 -8.19 -2.71
CA GLU A 153 7.69 -7.02 -1.94
C GLU A 153 8.36 -5.72 -2.43
N SER A 154 9.66 -5.75 -2.70
CA SER A 154 10.38 -4.58 -3.25
C SER A 154 9.88 -4.22 -4.66
N MET A 155 9.65 -5.22 -5.52
CA MET A 155 9.10 -5.02 -6.86
C MET A 155 7.70 -4.39 -6.81
N THR A 156 6.83 -4.90 -5.94
CA THR A 156 5.47 -4.36 -5.74
C THR A 156 5.51 -2.94 -5.16
N ALA A 157 6.42 -2.65 -4.22
CA ALA A 157 6.56 -1.31 -3.66
C ALA A 157 7.01 -0.27 -4.71
N ILE A 158 7.96 -0.64 -5.58
CA ILE A 158 8.42 0.21 -6.69
C ILE A 158 7.28 0.46 -7.68
N GLN A 159 6.58 -0.60 -8.08
CA GLN A 159 5.43 -0.50 -8.98
C GLN A 159 4.36 0.41 -8.38
N ASN A 160 3.97 0.17 -7.13
CA ASN A 160 2.95 0.97 -6.45
C ASN A 160 3.35 2.46 -6.37
N PHE A 161 4.62 2.77 -6.14
CA PHE A 161 5.06 4.17 -6.21
C PHE A 161 4.87 4.76 -7.61
N LEU A 162 5.28 4.06 -8.66
CA LEU A 162 5.28 4.56 -10.05
C LEU A 162 3.87 4.74 -10.64
N ILE A 163 2.86 4.07 -10.10
CA ILE A 163 1.48 4.22 -10.59
C ILE A 163 0.71 5.39 -9.94
N HIS A 164 1.31 6.09 -8.96
CA HIS A 164 0.70 7.29 -8.36
C HIS A 164 0.88 8.53 -9.26
N THR A 165 0.24 8.54 -10.40
CA THR A 165 0.34 9.68 -11.32
C THR A 165 -0.90 9.89 -12.17
N GLU A 166 -1.27 11.15 -12.41
CA GLU A 166 -2.29 11.56 -13.37
C GLU A 166 -1.72 11.78 -14.78
N LYS A 167 -0.37 11.72 -14.94
CA LYS A 167 0.30 12.00 -16.22
C LYS A 167 0.15 10.88 -17.24
N VAL A 168 -0.15 9.66 -16.79
CA VAL A 168 -0.37 8.49 -17.63
C VAL A 168 -1.86 8.21 -17.72
N GLY A 169 -2.41 8.26 -18.93
CA GLY A 169 -3.80 7.95 -19.21
C GLY A 169 -4.10 6.44 -19.12
N LYS A 170 -5.26 6.05 -19.67
CA LYS A 170 -5.64 4.64 -19.76
C LYS A 170 -4.77 3.92 -20.79
N LEU A 171 -4.29 2.73 -20.43
CA LEU A 171 -3.40 1.89 -21.25
C LEU A 171 -4.14 0.74 -21.95
N GLY A 172 -5.49 0.75 -21.94
CA GLY A 172 -6.31 -0.20 -22.68
C GLY A 172 -6.23 -1.63 -22.11
N VAL A 173 -5.73 -2.59 -22.91
CA VAL A 173 -5.59 -3.99 -22.47
C VAL A 173 -4.66 -4.16 -21.28
N TRP A 174 -3.68 -3.30 -21.12
CA TRP A 174 -2.75 -3.36 -19.99
C TRP A 174 -3.42 -3.03 -18.67
N ASP A 175 -4.46 -2.15 -18.67
CA ASP A 175 -5.26 -1.89 -17.48
C ASP A 175 -6.05 -3.12 -17.00
N TRP A 176 -6.34 -4.06 -17.92
CA TRP A 176 -7.01 -5.31 -17.55
C TRP A 176 -6.05 -6.32 -16.89
N ILE A 177 -4.76 -6.29 -17.27
CA ILE A 177 -3.76 -7.27 -16.80
C ILE A 177 -3.02 -6.75 -15.57
N PHE A 178 -2.57 -5.48 -15.61
CA PHE A 178 -1.70 -4.88 -14.62
C PHE A 178 -2.40 -3.77 -13.84
N ASN A 179 -1.96 -3.56 -12.60
CA ASN A 179 -2.31 -2.36 -11.86
C ASN A 179 -1.55 -1.16 -12.45
N THR A 180 -2.25 -0.41 -13.28
CA THR A 180 -1.76 0.78 -13.99
C THR A 180 -2.14 2.05 -13.24
N PRO A 181 -1.60 3.23 -13.62
CA PRO A 181 -2.05 4.50 -13.04
C PRO A 181 -3.57 4.70 -13.12
N SER A 182 -4.23 4.25 -14.19
CA SER A 182 -5.71 4.32 -14.32
C SER A 182 -6.43 3.49 -13.25
N ASN A 183 -5.98 2.25 -13.03
CA ASN A 183 -6.56 1.39 -12.01
C ASN A 183 -6.31 1.93 -10.60
N HIS A 184 -5.12 2.51 -10.37
CA HIS A 184 -4.75 3.03 -9.06
C HIS A 184 -5.43 4.37 -8.74
N ARG A 185 -5.75 5.20 -9.75
CA ARG A 185 -6.63 6.36 -9.58
C ARG A 185 -8.02 5.96 -9.11
N VAL A 186 -8.60 4.90 -9.68
CA VAL A 186 -9.87 4.32 -9.20
C VAL A 186 -9.75 3.88 -7.75
N HIS A 187 -8.67 3.18 -7.40
CA HIS A 187 -8.41 2.72 -6.04
C HIS A 187 -8.36 3.87 -5.02
N HIS A 188 -7.71 4.98 -5.35
CA HIS A 188 -7.60 6.15 -4.48
C HIS A 188 -8.82 7.09 -4.48
N ALA A 189 -9.83 6.79 -5.29
CA ALA A 189 -10.98 7.66 -5.42
C ALA A 189 -12.07 7.36 -4.38
N SER A 190 -12.67 8.42 -3.84
CA SER A 190 -13.81 8.36 -2.93
C SER A 190 -15.18 8.32 -3.64
N ASN A 191 -15.21 8.23 -4.97
CA ASN A 191 -16.43 8.00 -5.73
C ASN A 191 -17.13 6.72 -5.24
N PRO A 192 -18.45 6.72 -5.02
CA PRO A 192 -19.16 5.54 -4.48
C PRO A 192 -18.93 4.24 -5.25
N GLU A 193 -18.82 4.33 -6.60
CA GLU A 193 -18.55 3.18 -7.48
C GLU A 193 -17.12 2.66 -7.43
N TYR A 194 -16.20 3.43 -6.83
CA TYR A 194 -14.77 3.12 -6.77
C TYR A 194 -14.30 2.65 -5.39
N ILE A 195 -15.14 2.80 -4.37
CA ILE A 195 -14.78 2.39 -3.00
C ILE A 195 -14.48 0.88 -2.97
N ASP A 196 -13.35 0.52 -2.35
CA ASP A 196 -12.86 -0.86 -2.20
C ASP A 196 -12.64 -1.61 -3.54
N LYS A 197 -12.20 -0.89 -4.56
CA LYS A 197 -11.88 -1.45 -5.87
C LYS A 197 -10.38 -1.42 -6.15
N ASN A 198 -9.94 -2.31 -7.06
CA ASN A 198 -8.57 -2.38 -7.61
C ASN A 198 -7.49 -2.52 -6.52
N LEU A 199 -7.58 -3.59 -5.73
CA LEU A 199 -6.73 -3.86 -4.56
C LEU A 199 -5.44 -4.62 -4.90
N GLY A 200 -5.25 -5.04 -6.16
CA GLY A 200 -4.09 -5.80 -6.62
C GLY A 200 -2.77 -5.03 -6.51
N GLY A 201 -1.67 -5.75 -6.34
CA GLY A 201 -0.31 -5.21 -6.34
C GLY A 201 0.14 -4.84 -7.75
N ILE A 202 0.77 -5.77 -8.45
CA ILE A 202 1.22 -5.60 -9.83
C ILE A 202 0.17 -6.10 -10.81
N LEU A 203 -0.51 -7.22 -10.47
CA LEU A 203 -1.50 -7.86 -11.32
C LEU A 203 -2.93 -7.55 -10.85
N MET A 204 -3.83 -7.35 -11.82
CA MET A 204 -5.28 -7.26 -11.56
C MET A 204 -5.97 -8.63 -11.49
N LEU A 205 -5.20 -9.72 -11.53
CA LEU A 205 -5.69 -11.09 -11.54
C LEU A 205 -6.67 -11.38 -10.39
N TYR A 206 -6.29 -10.99 -9.17
CA TYR A 206 -7.10 -11.27 -7.99
C TYR A 206 -8.30 -10.34 -7.88
N ASP A 207 -8.23 -9.12 -8.41
CA ASP A 207 -9.40 -8.25 -8.53
C ASP A 207 -10.45 -8.82 -9.47
N HIS A 208 -10.03 -9.41 -10.60
CA HIS A 208 -10.94 -10.12 -11.49
C HIS A 208 -11.53 -11.37 -10.82
N LEU A 209 -10.69 -12.15 -10.13
CA LEU A 209 -11.12 -13.39 -9.49
C LEU A 209 -12.13 -13.16 -8.36
N PHE A 210 -11.93 -12.11 -7.57
CA PHE A 210 -12.77 -11.80 -6.40
C PHE A 210 -13.80 -10.68 -6.64
N GLY A 211 -13.90 -10.13 -7.86
CA GLY A 211 -14.94 -9.17 -8.26
C GLY A 211 -14.72 -7.74 -7.74
N THR A 212 -13.48 -7.39 -7.41
CA THR A 212 -13.10 -6.03 -7.00
C THR A 212 -12.55 -5.17 -8.13
N TYR A 213 -12.41 -5.72 -9.35
CA TYR A 213 -11.96 -4.95 -10.51
C TYR A 213 -12.99 -3.92 -10.95
N GLN A 214 -12.56 -2.68 -11.16
CA GLN A 214 -13.37 -1.59 -11.68
C GLN A 214 -12.55 -0.72 -12.63
N LYS A 215 -13.08 -0.50 -13.85
CA LYS A 215 -12.48 0.43 -14.81
C LYS A 215 -12.69 1.88 -14.37
N GLU A 216 -11.75 2.74 -14.69
CA GLU A 216 -11.92 4.18 -14.58
C GLU A 216 -12.93 4.67 -15.63
N THR A 217 -14.14 5.00 -15.19
CA THR A 217 -15.25 5.46 -16.07
C THR A 217 -15.61 6.91 -15.81
N ALA A 218 -15.62 7.34 -14.54
CA ALA A 218 -15.85 8.72 -14.12
C ALA A 218 -14.55 9.37 -13.66
N PRO A 219 -14.43 10.70 -13.68
CA PRO A 219 -13.28 11.40 -13.09
C PRO A 219 -13.12 11.04 -11.61
N PRO A 220 -11.91 10.63 -11.18
CA PRO A 220 -11.65 10.30 -9.78
C PRO A 220 -11.76 11.54 -8.88
N VAL A 221 -12.38 11.38 -7.73
CA VAL A 221 -12.40 12.37 -6.65
C VAL A 221 -11.53 11.85 -5.52
N TYR A 222 -10.37 12.47 -5.30
CA TYR A 222 -9.41 11.98 -4.32
C TYR A 222 -9.71 12.45 -2.88
N GLY A 223 -9.20 11.68 -1.94
CA GLY A 223 -9.42 11.84 -0.51
C GLY A 223 -10.32 10.75 0.05
N ILE A 224 -10.62 10.87 1.32
CA ILE A 224 -11.48 9.95 2.06
C ILE A 224 -12.92 10.50 2.15
N THR A 225 -13.87 9.64 2.50
CA THR A 225 -15.29 10.02 2.61
C THR A 225 -15.52 11.19 3.58
N HIS A 226 -14.74 11.27 4.65
CA HIS A 226 -14.72 12.37 5.62
C HIS A 226 -13.32 12.95 5.69
N ASN A 227 -13.01 13.89 4.78
CA ASN A 227 -11.68 14.43 4.64
C ASN A 227 -11.16 15.14 5.89
N ILE A 228 -9.87 14.94 6.18
CA ILE A 228 -9.12 15.72 7.16
C ILE A 228 -8.51 16.94 6.45
N ASP A 229 -8.82 18.15 6.92
CA ASP A 229 -8.32 19.39 6.34
C ASP A 229 -7.02 19.84 7.03
N THR A 230 -6.03 18.95 7.10
CA THR A 230 -4.74 19.22 7.73
C THR A 230 -3.57 18.76 6.88
N ASN A 231 -2.42 19.45 7.03
CA ASN A 231 -1.12 19.01 6.54
C ASN A 231 -0.15 18.74 7.70
N ASN A 232 -0.64 18.68 8.93
CA ASN A 232 0.14 18.27 10.08
C ASN A 232 0.35 16.77 10.04
N GLN A 233 1.61 16.34 9.96
CA GLN A 233 1.97 14.94 9.79
C GLN A 233 1.48 14.06 10.95
N LEU A 234 1.56 14.56 12.19
CA LEU A 234 1.08 13.83 13.35
C LEU A 234 -0.44 13.62 13.30
N GLU A 235 -1.19 14.67 12.98
CA GLU A 235 -2.65 14.56 12.81
C GLU A 235 -2.99 13.55 11.70
N ILE A 236 -2.31 13.62 10.55
CA ILE A 236 -2.49 12.67 9.45
C ILE A 236 -2.24 11.23 9.90
N LEU A 237 -1.22 10.97 10.72
CA LEU A 237 -0.88 9.63 11.20
C LEU A 237 -1.87 9.08 12.23
N ILE A 238 -2.39 9.92 13.12
CA ILE A 238 -3.11 9.44 14.30
C ILE A 238 -4.63 9.69 14.28
N HIS A 239 -5.16 10.48 13.34
CA HIS A 239 -6.58 10.90 13.39
C HIS A 239 -7.55 9.72 13.51
N GLU A 240 -7.37 8.65 12.71
CA GLU A 240 -8.25 7.50 12.75
C GLU A 240 -8.03 6.66 14.01
N TYR A 241 -6.80 6.56 14.51
CA TYR A 241 -6.57 5.89 15.81
C TYR A 241 -7.25 6.62 16.96
N VAL A 242 -7.21 7.95 16.96
CA VAL A 242 -7.91 8.78 17.95
C VAL A 242 -9.42 8.56 17.85
N HIS A 243 -9.97 8.53 16.62
CA HIS A 243 -11.38 8.22 16.38
C HIS A 243 -11.74 6.82 16.91
N VAL A 244 -10.99 5.78 16.52
CA VAL A 244 -11.20 4.40 16.96
C VAL A 244 -11.14 4.26 18.48
N VAL A 245 -10.16 4.87 19.15
CA VAL A 245 -10.04 4.86 20.62
C VAL A 245 -11.22 5.55 21.27
N SER A 246 -11.66 6.70 20.72
CA SER A 246 -12.84 7.42 21.20
C SER A 246 -14.10 6.53 21.12
N GLU A 247 -14.34 5.87 19.99
CA GLU A 247 -15.52 5.01 19.82
C GLU A 247 -15.45 3.77 20.72
N ILE A 248 -14.28 3.11 20.84
CA ILE A 248 -14.09 1.96 21.72
C ILE A 248 -14.32 2.33 23.19
N SER A 249 -14.00 3.55 23.61
CA SER A 249 -14.22 4.01 24.98
C SER A 249 -15.70 4.03 25.38
N LYS A 250 -16.60 4.23 24.42
CA LYS A 250 -18.06 4.23 24.59
C LYS A 250 -18.66 2.82 24.68
N ILE A 251 -17.92 1.80 24.21
CA ILE A 251 -18.38 0.40 24.17
C ILE A 251 -18.11 -0.27 25.52
N LYS A 252 -19.14 -0.88 26.13
CA LYS A 252 -19.05 -1.42 27.49
C LYS A 252 -18.39 -2.78 27.57
N THR A 253 -18.59 -3.67 26.59
CA THR A 253 -18.12 -5.07 26.67
C THR A 253 -16.89 -5.31 25.80
N VAL A 254 -15.99 -6.17 26.28
CA VAL A 254 -14.77 -6.55 25.56
C VAL A 254 -15.11 -7.18 24.20
N ALA A 255 -16.11 -8.09 24.17
CA ALA A 255 -16.53 -8.74 22.92
C ALA A 255 -17.04 -7.73 21.88
N ALA A 256 -17.79 -6.69 22.30
CA ALA A 256 -18.26 -5.64 21.40
C ALA A 256 -17.10 -4.74 20.91
N LYS A 257 -16.09 -4.49 21.75
CA LYS A 257 -14.87 -3.77 21.35
C LYS A 257 -14.12 -4.53 20.25
N PHE A 258 -13.91 -5.83 20.41
CA PHE A 258 -13.30 -6.67 19.37
C PHE A 258 -14.12 -6.69 18.07
N ARG A 259 -15.45 -6.84 18.19
CA ARG A 259 -16.33 -6.78 17.01
C ARG A 259 -16.21 -5.44 16.28
N TYR A 260 -16.15 -4.32 16.99
CA TYR A 260 -15.96 -3.00 16.41
C TYR A 260 -14.63 -2.88 15.67
N LEU A 261 -13.52 -3.33 16.26
CA LEU A 261 -12.18 -3.30 15.64
C LEU A 261 -12.11 -4.13 14.36
N LEU A 262 -12.83 -5.26 14.33
CA LEU A 262 -12.84 -6.18 13.19
C LEU A 262 -13.96 -5.89 12.18
N SER A 263 -14.85 -4.93 12.46
CA SER A 263 -15.88 -4.49 11.51
C SER A 263 -15.31 -3.60 10.41
N PRO A 264 -15.99 -3.47 9.28
CA PRO A 264 -15.60 -2.50 8.24
C PRO A 264 -15.53 -1.08 8.79
N PRO A 265 -14.62 -0.23 8.26
CA PRO A 265 -14.63 1.20 8.52
C PRO A 265 -15.95 1.82 8.03
N GLN A 266 -16.36 2.93 8.64
CA GLN A 266 -17.56 3.68 8.27
C GLN A 266 -17.22 4.81 7.32
#